data_0371734240ce4e4ec8b950ae84a2c218
#
_entry.id   0371734240ce4e4ec8b950ae84a2c218
#
_cell.length_a   1.000
_cell.length_b   1.000
_cell.length_c   1.000
_cell.angle_alpha   90.00
_cell.angle_beta   90.00
_cell.angle_gamma   90.00
#
_symmetry.space_group_name_H-M   'P 1'
#
loop_
_entity.id
_entity.type
_entity.pdbx_description
1 polymer ?
#
loop_
_entity_poly.entity_id
_entity_poly.type
_entity_poly.pdbx_seq_one_letter_code
_entity_poly.pdbx_strand_id
1 'polypeptide(L)'
;MLQIWVKLCLLALLFGAGNVSAQQTVTEAKIFLQSSRLAGFRYYEGRKLWPRMQLKDNLNLVREADNTYDTNAVRVEWQGHKLGYVPRAENAALARFMDRGQHPEARITALSKEKRRGRWIEFDVYLSH
;
A
#
# COMPACT_ATOMS: atom_id res chain seq x y z
N MET A 1 7.66 -15.44 -82.43
CA MET A 1 8.48 -15.21 -81.21
C MET A 1 7.57 -14.93 -80.07
N LEU A 2 7.30 -15.90 -79.25
CA LEU A 2 6.55 -15.71 -78.04
C LEU A 2 7.52 -15.31 -76.89
N GLN A 3 7.44 -14.06 -76.51
CA GLN A 3 8.13 -13.62 -75.32
C GLN A 3 7.21 -13.92 -74.13
N ILE A 4 7.55 -14.95 -73.38
CA ILE A 4 6.88 -15.27 -72.16
C ILE A 4 7.48 -14.35 -71.10
N TRP A 5 6.76 -13.30 -70.77
CA TRP A 5 7.06 -12.49 -69.59
C TRP A 5 6.61 -13.25 -68.35
N VAL A 6 7.53 -13.99 -67.77
CA VAL A 6 7.32 -14.50 -66.47
C VAL A 6 7.40 -13.34 -65.50
N LYS A 7 6.26 -12.80 -65.15
CA LYS A 7 6.17 -11.90 -64.00
C LYS A 7 6.38 -12.72 -62.77
N LEU A 8 7.62 -12.70 -62.30
CA LEU A 8 7.93 -13.19 -60.97
C LEU A 8 7.27 -12.23 -59.96
N CYS A 9 6.08 -12.57 -59.50
CA CYS A 9 5.49 -11.95 -58.33
C CYS A 9 6.32 -12.35 -57.13
N LEU A 10 7.28 -11.50 -56.80
CA LEU A 10 7.97 -11.59 -55.51
C LEU A 10 6.96 -11.19 -54.45
N LEU A 11 6.29 -12.17 -53.88
CA LEU A 11 5.46 -11.98 -52.70
C LEU A 11 6.42 -11.76 -51.54
N ALA A 12 6.75 -10.48 -51.31
CA ALA A 12 7.41 -10.09 -50.07
C ALA A 12 6.42 -10.31 -48.94
N LEU A 13 6.51 -11.48 -48.32
CA LEU A 13 5.94 -11.74 -47.01
C LEU A 13 6.68 -10.83 -46.03
N LEU A 14 6.15 -9.64 -45.86
CA LEU A 14 6.49 -8.82 -44.72
C LEU A 14 5.98 -9.55 -43.47
N PHE A 15 6.81 -10.44 -42.95
CA PHE A 15 6.68 -10.84 -41.56
C PHE A 15 6.97 -9.58 -40.75
N GLY A 16 5.93 -8.84 -40.46
CA GLY A 16 5.95 -7.88 -39.39
C GLY A 16 6.27 -8.64 -38.13
N ALA A 17 7.54 -8.61 -37.73
CA ALA A 17 7.92 -8.99 -36.40
C ALA A 17 7.22 -8.00 -35.47
N GLY A 18 5.98 -8.32 -35.14
CA GLY A 18 5.31 -7.67 -34.03
C GLY A 18 6.15 -7.97 -32.81
N ASN A 19 6.88 -6.96 -32.35
CA ASN A 19 7.46 -6.99 -31.03
C ASN A 19 6.27 -7.11 -30.06
N VAL A 20 5.93 -8.34 -29.73
CA VAL A 20 5.10 -8.63 -28.58
C VAL A 20 6.00 -8.29 -27.40
N SER A 21 5.98 -7.02 -26.99
CA SER A 21 6.53 -6.60 -25.73
C SER A 21 5.69 -7.32 -24.69
N ALA A 22 6.20 -8.43 -24.21
CA ALA A 22 5.65 -9.06 -23.02
C ALA A 22 5.83 -8.06 -21.90
N GLN A 23 4.78 -7.29 -21.62
CA GLN A 23 4.72 -6.53 -20.38
C GLN A 23 4.73 -7.56 -19.26
N GLN A 24 5.90 -7.75 -18.69
CA GLN A 24 6.02 -8.42 -17.41
C GLN A 24 5.30 -7.51 -16.42
N THR A 25 4.06 -7.85 -16.11
CA THR A 25 3.41 -7.34 -14.92
C THR A 25 4.23 -7.84 -13.75
N VAL A 26 5.10 -6.96 -13.24
CA VAL A 26 5.79 -7.21 -11.97
C VAL A 26 4.69 -7.23 -10.94
N THR A 27 4.21 -8.41 -10.59
CA THR A 27 3.31 -8.59 -9.46
C THR A 27 4.17 -8.42 -8.22
N GLU A 28 4.14 -7.21 -7.66
CA GLU A 28 4.80 -6.93 -6.41
C GLU A 28 4.16 -7.80 -5.33
N ALA A 29 4.93 -8.72 -4.79
CA ALA A 29 4.46 -9.59 -3.72
C ALA A 29 4.38 -8.79 -2.43
N LYS A 30 3.19 -8.75 -1.83
CA LYS A 30 2.96 -8.13 -0.52
C LYS A 30 2.79 -9.20 0.54
N ILE A 31 3.58 -9.09 1.60
CA ILE A 31 3.49 -9.99 2.74
C ILE A 31 2.64 -9.32 3.81
N PHE A 32 1.49 -9.91 4.11
CA PHE A 32 0.64 -9.47 5.20
C PHE A 32 1.33 -9.70 6.55
N LEU A 33 1.39 -8.67 7.39
CA LEU A 33 1.99 -8.75 8.72
C LEU A 33 0.94 -8.82 9.83
N GLN A 34 0.02 -7.89 9.84
CA GLN A 34 -0.99 -7.79 10.90
C GLN A 34 -2.16 -6.91 10.49
N SER A 35 -3.27 -7.10 11.18
CA SER A 35 -4.42 -6.20 11.17
C SER A 35 -4.52 -5.55 12.56
N SER A 36 -4.72 -4.25 12.60
CA SER A 36 -4.76 -3.51 13.86
C SER A 36 -5.89 -2.50 13.87
N ARG A 37 -6.43 -2.25 15.04
CA ARG A 37 -7.34 -1.13 15.29
C ARG A 37 -6.52 0.06 15.78
N LEU A 38 -6.71 1.21 15.15
CA LEU A 38 -6.01 2.43 15.50
C LEU A 38 -6.28 2.83 16.96
N ALA A 39 -5.22 3.05 17.72
CA ALA A 39 -5.29 3.53 19.09
C ALA A 39 -5.23 5.05 19.14
N GLY A 40 -6.02 5.67 20.03
CA GLY A 40 -5.94 7.09 20.33
C GLY A 40 -6.60 8.02 19.31
N PHE A 41 -7.38 7.52 18.38
CA PHE A 41 -8.02 8.31 17.31
C PHE A 41 -8.69 9.60 17.80
N ARG A 42 -9.40 9.58 18.93
CA ARG A 42 -10.13 10.73 19.47
C ARG A 42 -9.25 11.89 19.93
N TYR A 43 -7.97 11.66 20.15
CA TYR A 43 -7.04 12.66 20.71
C TYR A 43 -6.32 13.47 19.63
N TYR A 44 -6.45 13.09 18.36
CA TYR A 44 -5.71 13.69 17.26
C TYR A 44 -6.61 14.23 16.16
N GLU A 45 -6.09 14.42 14.96
CA GLU A 45 -6.76 15.11 13.86
C GLU A 45 -7.83 14.30 13.14
N GLY A 46 -7.94 13.00 13.42
CA GLY A 46 -8.80 12.09 12.68
C GLY A 46 -10.27 12.46 12.63
N ARG A 47 -10.80 13.09 13.68
CA ARG A 47 -12.22 13.50 13.70
C ARG A 47 -12.54 14.55 12.64
N LYS A 48 -11.65 15.50 12.41
CA LYS A 48 -11.79 16.55 11.38
C LYS A 48 -11.63 15.99 9.98
N LEU A 49 -10.80 14.96 9.83
CA LEU A 49 -10.44 14.37 8.55
C LEU A 49 -11.38 13.23 8.15
N TRP A 50 -12.21 12.76 9.08
CA TRP A 50 -13.09 11.60 8.88
C TRP A 50 -13.88 11.62 7.56
N PRO A 51 -14.55 12.73 7.17
CA PRO A 51 -15.33 12.75 5.93
C PRO A 51 -14.50 12.54 4.66
N ARG A 52 -13.20 12.75 4.73
CA ARG A 52 -12.27 12.65 3.59
C ARG A 52 -11.61 11.28 3.47
N MET A 53 -11.60 10.49 4.55
CA MET A 53 -10.96 9.18 4.56
C MET A 53 -11.85 8.13 3.89
N GLN A 54 -11.22 7.22 3.15
CA GLN A 54 -11.88 6.14 2.42
C GLN A 54 -11.21 4.79 2.69
N LEU A 55 -11.96 3.72 2.50
CA LEU A 55 -11.40 2.36 2.49
C LEU A 55 -10.29 2.28 1.44
N LYS A 56 -9.22 1.53 1.75
CA LYS A 56 -8.02 1.35 0.95
C LYS A 56 -7.08 2.57 0.90
N ASP A 57 -7.42 3.67 1.56
CA ASP A 57 -6.47 4.78 1.69
C ASP A 57 -5.17 4.31 2.35
N ASN A 58 -4.06 4.83 1.84
CA ASN A 58 -2.74 4.58 2.42
C ASN A 58 -2.58 5.31 3.74
N LEU A 59 -1.97 4.62 4.68
CA LEU A 59 -1.53 5.17 5.96
C LEU A 59 0.00 5.11 6.03
N ASN A 60 0.61 6.14 6.57
CA ASN A 60 2.03 6.17 6.83
C ASN A 60 2.30 5.71 8.26
N LEU A 61 3.24 4.79 8.41
CA LEU A 61 3.73 4.34 9.70
C LEU A 61 5.05 5.04 10.00
N VAL A 62 5.10 5.72 11.14
CA VAL A 62 6.27 6.49 11.58
C VAL A 62 6.76 5.95 12.91
N ARG A 63 7.99 5.46 12.91
CA ARG A 63 8.63 4.94 14.12
C ARG A 63 9.01 6.09 15.07
N GLU A 64 8.55 6.03 16.31
CA GLU A 64 8.90 6.96 17.38
C GLU A 64 9.71 6.27 18.47
N ALA A 65 10.99 6.00 18.18
CA ALA A 65 11.89 5.34 19.11
C ALA A 65 12.17 6.17 20.38
N ASP A 66 12.01 7.47 20.30
CA ASP A 66 12.19 8.45 21.39
C ASP A 66 10.90 8.73 22.18
N ASN A 67 9.82 8.02 21.90
CA ASN A 67 8.58 8.17 22.64
C ASN A 67 8.76 7.77 24.10
N THR A 68 8.50 8.71 25.02
CA THR A 68 8.74 8.51 26.47
C THR A 68 7.74 7.58 27.13
N TYR A 69 6.57 7.38 26.52
CA TYR A 69 5.52 6.51 27.05
C TYR A 69 5.60 5.09 26.52
N ASP A 70 6.16 4.90 25.33
CA ASP A 70 6.25 3.62 24.65
C ASP A 70 7.44 3.62 23.70
N THR A 71 8.48 2.88 24.05
CA THR A 71 9.71 2.78 23.24
C THR A 71 9.48 2.04 21.92
N ASN A 72 8.38 1.30 21.80
CA ASN A 72 7.98 0.62 20.57
C ASN A 72 6.90 1.39 19.79
N ALA A 73 6.68 2.67 20.09
CA ALA A 73 5.62 3.45 19.47
C ALA A 73 5.78 3.52 17.95
N VAL A 74 4.69 3.26 17.25
CA VAL A 74 4.55 3.45 15.82
C VAL A 74 3.35 4.36 15.58
N ARG A 75 3.62 5.59 15.15
CA ARG A 75 2.60 6.58 14.82
C ARG A 75 1.96 6.25 13.49
N VAL A 76 0.66 6.44 13.40
CA VAL A 76 -0.12 6.27 12.19
C VAL A 76 -0.57 7.62 11.68
N GLU A 77 -0.26 7.92 10.43
CA GLU A 77 -0.62 9.16 9.75
C GLU A 77 -1.42 8.90 8.48
N TRP A 78 -2.31 9.84 8.16
CA TRP A 78 -3.02 9.92 6.90
C TRP A 78 -2.71 11.27 6.24
N GLN A 79 -2.12 11.25 5.04
CA GLN A 79 -1.70 12.46 4.32
C GLN A 79 -0.92 13.46 5.19
N GLY A 80 0.01 12.95 6.01
CA GLY A 80 0.83 13.76 6.90
C GLY A 80 0.16 14.17 8.21
N HIS A 81 -1.10 13.80 8.43
CA HIS A 81 -1.85 14.11 9.66
C HIS A 81 -1.83 12.94 10.63
N LYS A 82 -1.47 13.21 11.86
CA LYS A 82 -1.48 12.21 12.93
C LYS A 82 -2.89 11.75 13.24
N LEU A 83 -3.13 10.45 13.12
CA LEU A 83 -4.41 9.83 13.46
C LEU A 83 -4.39 9.11 14.81
N GLY A 84 -3.24 8.62 15.21
CA GLY A 84 -3.04 7.82 16.41
C GLY A 84 -1.83 6.93 16.32
N TYR A 85 -1.92 5.74 16.91
CA TYR A 85 -0.84 4.77 17.00
C TYR A 85 -1.31 3.35 16.71
N VAL A 86 -0.37 2.52 16.31
CA VAL A 86 -0.54 1.06 16.39
C VAL A 86 -0.73 0.70 17.87
N PRO A 87 -1.71 -0.14 18.25
CA PRO A 87 -1.91 -0.49 19.65
C PRO A 87 -0.64 -1.01 20.31
N ARG A 88 -0.38 -0.59 21.52
CA ARG A 88 0.83 -0.97 22.28
C ARG A 88 1.01 -2.49 22.40
N ALA A 89 -0.08 -3.21 22.54
CA ALA A 89 -0.05 -4.68 22.64
C ALA A 89 0.38 -5.37 21.34
N GLU A 90 0.40 -4.66 20.20
CA GLU A 90 0.60 -5.22 18.87
C GLU A 90 1.78 -4.58 18.12
N ASN A 91 2.53 -3.69 18.74
CA ASN A 91 3.51 -2.86 18.03
C ASN A 91 4.95 -3.37 18.08
N ALA A 92 5.29 -4.28 19.00
CA ALA A 92 6.68 -4.65 19.24
C ALA A 92 7.37 -5.30 18.02
N ALA A 93 6.69 -6.22 17.35
CA ALA A 93 7.25 -6.87 16.16
C ALA A 93 7.41 -5.87 15.02
N LEU A 94 6.41 -5.01 14.80
CA LEU A 94 6.43 -3.97 13.78
C LEU A 94 7.56 -2.96 14.03
N ALA A 95 7.73 -2.51 15.28
CA ALA A 95 8.82 -1.64 15.67
C ALA A 95 10.19 -2.26 15.35
N ARG A 96 10.38 -3.54 15.61
CA ARG A 96 11.62 -4.25 15.27
C ARG A 96 11.87 -4.33 13.78
N PHE A 97 10.85 -4.56 12.97
CA PHE A 97 10.98 -4.52 11.51
C PHE A 97 11.43 -3.13 11.02
N MET A 98 10.82 -2.09 11.53
CA MET A 98 11.16 -0.72 11.18
C MET A 98 12.59 -0.34 11.66
N ASP A 99 13.00 -0.78 12.83
CA ASP A 99 14.34 -0.55 13.38
C ASP A 99 15.44 -1.25 12.56
N ARG A 100 15.08 -2.29 11.80
CA ARG A 100 15.97 -2.98 10.83
C ARG A 100 15.99 -2.33 9.45
N GLY A 101 15.33 -1.19 9.28
CA GLY A 101 15.27 -0.48 8.00
C GLY A 101 14.15 -0.94 7.07
N GLN A 102 13.23 -1.78 7.53
CA GLN A 102 12.04 -2.14 6.76
C GLN A 102 11.03 -0.99 6.76
N HIS A 103 10.32 -0.83 5.66
CA HIS A 103 9.30 0.19 5.47
C HIS A 103 7.94 -0.46 5.22
N PRO A 104 7.23 -0.93 6.26
CA PRO A 104 5.92 -1.52 6.07
C PRO A 104 4.91 -0.49 5.57
N GLU A 105 4.02 -0.96 4.72
CA GLU A 105 2.88 -0.18 4.23
C GLU A 105 1.64 -0.50 5.05
N ALA A 106 0.74 0.48 5.17
CA ALA A 106 -0.54 0.27 5.81
C ALA A 106 -1.68 0.83 4.98
N ARG A 107 -2.85 0.18 5.08
CA ARG A 107 -4.07 0.61 4.37
C ARG A 107 -5.28 0.46 5.27
N ILE A 108 -6.20 1.41 5.16
CA ILE A 108 -7.48 1.38 5.85
C ILE A 108 -8.33 0.22 5.31
N THR A 109 -8.77 -0.64 6.22
CA THR A 109 -9.66 -1.77 5.91
C THR A 109 -11.06 -1.62 6.48
N ALA A 110 -11.23 -0.80 7.53
CA ALA A 110 -12.54 -0.45 8.05
C ALA A 110 -12.59 0.97 8.61
N LEU A 111 -13.69 1.63 8.33
CA LEU A 111 -14.08 2.92 8.90
C LEU A 111 -15.46 2.74 9.52
N SER A 112 -15.56 2.83 10.83
CA SER A 112 -16.81 2.61 11.54
C SER A 112 -17.16 3.75 12.46
N LYS A 113 -18.46 4.01 12.56
CA LYS A 113 -19.05 5.00 13.46
C LYS A 113 -20.13 4.32 14.29
N GLU A 114 -19.83 4.07 15.53
CA GLU A 114 -20.76 3.46 16.48
C GLU A 114 -21.28 4.49 17.48
N LYS A 115 -22.56 4.36 17.87
CA LYS A 115 -23.19 5.31 18.82
C LYS A 115 -22.46 5.36 20.17
N ARG A 116 -22.00 4.21 20.68
CA ARG A 116 -21.38 4.13 22.02
C ARG A 116 -19.84 4.26 21.97
N ARG A 117 -19.20 3.72 20.93
CA ARG A 117 -17.74 3.66 20.82
C ARG A 117 -17.15 4.79 19.99
N GLY A 118 -18.01 5.56 19.29
CA GLY A 118 -17.58 6.62 18.40
C GLY A 118 -16.99 6.10 17.09
N ARG A 119 -16.09 6.87 16.49
CA ARG A 119 -15.40 6.51 15.24
C ARG A 119 -14.17 5.68 15.54
N TRP A 120 -13.93 4.66 14.73
CA TRP A 120 -12.72 3.88 14.80
C TRP A 120 -12.26 3.44 13.40
N ILE A 121 -10.98 3.18 13.30
CA ILE A 121 -10.31 2.78 12.06
C ILE A 121 -9.62 1.44 12.30
N GLU A 122 -9.76 0.54 11.36
CA GLU A 122 -8.98 -0.69 11.24
C GLU A 122 -8.09 -0.61 10.02
N PHE A 123 -6.89 -1.15 10.10
CA PHE A 123 -5.93 -1.13 9.01
C PHE A 123 -5.08 -2.39 8.98
N ASP A 124 -4.67 -2.76 7.78
CA ASP A 124 -3.75 -3.85 7.54
C ASP A 124 -2.35 -3.32 7.24
N VAL A 125 -1.36 -4.07 7.71
CA VAL A 125 0.07 -3.76 7.53
C VAL A 125 0.72 -4.82 6.67
N TYR A 126 1.51 -4.40 5.68
CA TYR A 126 2.18 -5.24 4.70
C TYR A 126 3.65 -4.87 4.56
N LEU A 127 4.48 -5.85 4.19
CA LEU A 127 5.79 -5.62 3.59
C LEU A 127 5.70 -5.82 2.08
N SER A 128 6.27 -4.90 1.33
CA SER A 128 6.48 -5.04 -0.12
C SER A 128 7.88 -5.60 -0.36
N HIS A 129 8.00 -6.56 -1.29
CA HIS A 129 9.25 -7.15 -1.75
C HIS A 129 9.65 -6.55 -3.08
#